data_bc77b73384424bdd4105578a60efbb8e
#
_entry.id   bc77b73384424bdd4105578a60efbb8e
#
_cell.length_a   1.000
_cell.length_b   1.000
_cell.length_c   1.000
_cell.angle_alpha   90.00
_cell.angle_beta   90.00
_cell.angle_gamma   90.00
#
_symmetry.space_group_name_H-M   'P 1'
#
loop_
_entity.id
_entity.type
_entity.pdbx_description
1 polymer ?
#
loop_
_entity_poly.entity_id
_entity_poly.type
_entity_poly.pdbx_seq_one_letter_code
_entity_poly.pdbx_strand_id
1 'polypeptide(L)'
;MAIAACGGSTPASKAGYPESGLVLLSIKDGAPRGSASIGKDPVAVIVSDDGRMAYLADSAPGDVYAVSLPNLHVAWKQHVGGAPFGLLLRGPRLFVSLFDGAAVLELDPKSGVMMGAHQVPQGPAAMTVDASGRIVVAGTRGQVNVIDGGQLPAGHGFGIALAGGRIWTADYERAELVPAGDDHRAGLPLPLFPFWLAPGAGDTLLIAAEGAVEDTDAGGVFSFDPVSGAFKILATPKDPDQVLQSGSLIVVAAHGDGHVLVLQDERSSSWARGTAPVALAASDALGLLVVAVNAHE
;
A
#
# COMPACT_ATOMS: atom_id res chain seq x y z
N MET A 1 0.59 -1.32 21.20
CA MET A 1 -0.85 -1.35 20.93
C MET A 1 -1.02 -2.45 19.89
N ALA A 2 -1.61 -3.58 20.24
CA ALA A 2 -1.83 -4.65 19.27
C ALA A 2 -2.84 -4.13 18.26
N ILE A 3 -2.54 -4.21 16.98
CA ILE A 3 -3.54 -4.06 15.91
C ILE A 3 -4.52 -5.19 16.18
N ALA A 4 -5.73 -4.84 16.62
CA ALA A 4 -6.78 -5.83 16.81
C ALA A 4 -7.14 -6.33 15.41
N ALA A 5 -6.81 -7.59 15.13
CA ALA A 5 -7.33 -8.27 13.95
C ALA A 5 -8.85 -8.17 14.00
N CYS A 6 -9.43 -7.41 13.08
CA CYS A 6 -10.86 -7.36 12.89
C CYS A 6 -11.29 -8.73 12.38
N GLY A 7 -11.87 -9.55 13.28
CA GLY A 7 -12.36 -10.90 12.98
C GLY A 7 -13.60 -10.88 12.10
N GLY A 8 -13.47 -10.44 10.86
CA GLY A 8 -14.41 -10.72 9.79
C GLY A 8 -14.18 -12.15 9.30
N SER A 9 -15.20 -12.97 9.18
CA SER A 9 -15.09 -14.31 8.62
C SER A 9 -14.62 -14.24 7.16
N THR A 10 -13.32 -14.46 6.95
CA THR A 10 -12.67 -14.47 5.63
C THR A 10 -13.32 -15.53 4.75
N PRO A 11 -13.77 -15.21 3.53
CA PRO A 11 -14.26 -16.24 2.62
C PRO A 11 -13.06 -17.10 2.19
N ALA A 12 -13.08 -18.38 2.56
CA ALA A 12 -12.08 -19.35 2.14
C ALA A 12 -11.90 -19.31 0.61
N SER A 13 -10.65 -19.26 0.16
CA SER A 13 -10.27 -19.28 -1.25
C SER A 13 -10.92 -20.46 -1.98
N LYS A 14 -12.01 -20.20 -2.72
CA LYS A 14 -12.71 -21.20 -3.54
C LYS A 14 -12.23 -21.26 -4.99
N ALA A 15 -11.31 -20.39 -5.39
CA ALA A 15 -10.98 -20.14 -6.80
C ALA A 15 -9.59 -20.66 -7.25
N GLY A 16 -8.89 -21.46 -6.44
CA GLY A 16 -7.56 -21.97 -6.78
C GLY A 16 -6.44 -20.95 -6.64
N TYR A 17 -6.67 -19.84 -5.97
CA TYR A 17 -5.65 -18.86 -5.56
C TYR A 17 -5.05 -19.23 -4.21
N PRO A 18 -3.80 -18.81 -3.89
CA PRO A 18 -3.20 -19.04 -2.58
C PRO A 18 -3.94 -18.25 -1.48
N GLU A 19 -3.94 -18.77 -0.26
CA GLU A 19 -4.42 -18.04 0.93
C GLU A 19 -3.48 -16.87 1.26
N SER A 20 -2.18 -17.06 1.03
CA SER A 20 -1.14 -16.06 1.23
C SER A 20 -0.13 -16.13 0.09
N GLY A 21 0.22 -14.99 -0.52
CA GLY A 21 1.21 -14.93 -1.58
C GLY A 21 0.94 -13.91 -2.67
N LEU A 22 1.30 -14.25 -3.89
CA LEU A 22 1.14 -13.39 -5.07
C LEU A 22 0.20 -14.00 -6.10
N VAL A 23 -0.65 -13.15 -6.67
CA VAL A 23 -1.51 -13.44 -7.83
C VAL A 23 -1.14 -12.47 -8.95
N LEU A 24 -0.93 -12.98 -10.16
CA LEU A 24 -0.69 -12.19 -11.37
C LEU A 24 -1.95 -12.16 -12.22
N LEU A 25 -2.35 -10.96 -12.61
CA LEU A 25 -3.45 -10.74 -13.53
C LEU A 25 -2.97 -9.93 -14.74
N SER A 26 -3.59 -10.15 -15.88
CA SER A 26 -3.43 -9.24 -17.01
C SER A 26 -4.06 -7.89 -16.68
N ILE A 27 -3.32 -6.80 -16.77
CA ILE A 27 -3.84 -5.46 -16.49
C ILE A 27 -4.89 -4.99 -17.50
N LYS A 28 -4.94 -5.66 -18.66
CA LYS A 28 -5.87 -5.33 -19.73
C LYS A 28 -7.31 -5.82 -19.46
N ASP A 29 -7.45 -7.00 -18.89
CA ASP A 29 -8.74 -7.71 -18.83
C ASP A 29 -8.95 -8.52 -17.55
N GLY A 30 -8.00 -8.48 -16.59
CA GLY A 30 -8.06 -9.23 -15.34
C GLY A 30 -7.84 -10.74 -15.46
N ALA A 31 -7.47 -11.22 -16.66
CA ALA A 31 -7.24 -12.65 -16.86
C ALA A 31 -6.08 -13.15 -15.97
N PRO A 32 -6.23 -14.29 -15.26
CA PRO A 32 -5.17 -14.87 -14.46
C PRO A 32 -3.93 -15.21 -15.31
N ARG A 33 -2.75 -14.89 -14.80
CA ARG A 33 -1.45 -15.17 -15.44
C ARG A 33 -0.57 -16.10 -14.62
N GLY A 34 -0.87 -16.27 -13.34
CA GLY A 34 -0.18 -17.16 -12.42
C GLY A 34 -0.44 -16.79 -10.99
N SER A 35 -0.09 -17.69 -10.08
CA SER A 35 -0.11 -17.43 -8.65
C SER A 35 0.90 -18.31 -7.93
N ALA A 36 1.39 -17.88 -6.78
CA ALA A 36 2.30 -18.67 -5.94
C ALA A 36 2.09 -18.33 -4.46
N SER A 37 2.15 -19.34 -3.61
CA SER A 37 2.22 -19.15 -2.15
C SER A 37 3.61 -18.64 -1.78
N ILE A 38 3.71 -17.39 -1.35
CA ILE A 38 4.95 -16.72 -0.98
C ILE A 38 4.67 -15.84 0.22
N GLY A 39 5.40 -16.06 1.31
CA GLY A 39 5.13 -15.39 2.58
C GLY A 39 3.99 -16.06 3.36
N LYS A 40 3.72 -15.51 4.54
CA LYS A 40 2.65 -15.95 5.45
C LYS A 40 1.71 -14.81 5.80
N ASP A 41 2.25 -13.59 5.79
CA ASP A 41 1.58 -12.35 6.17
C ASP A 41 2.05 -11.21 5.25
N PRO A 42 1.82 -11.33 3.93
CA PRO A 42 2.16 -10.27 2.98
C PRO A 42 1.29 -9.05 3.21
N VAL A 43 1.93 -7.87 3.35
CA VAL A 43 1.26 -6.59 3.61
C VAL A 43 1.58 -5.51 2.57
N ALA A 44 2.65 -5.68 1.81
CA ALA A 44 3.01 -4.73 0.76
C ALA A 44 3.70 -5.42 -0.42
N VAL A 45 3.46 -4.92 -1.61
CA VAL A 45 4.17 -5.34 -2.83
C VAL A 45 4.49 -4.11 -3.68
N ILE A 46 5.70 -4.09 -4.24
CA ILE A 46 6.10 -3.13 -5.28
C ILE A 46 6.78 -3.88 -6.43
N VAL A 47 6.86 -3.22 -7.58
CA VAL A 47 7.50 -3.77 -8.79
C VAL A 47 8.72 -2.91 -9.15
N SER A 48 9.80 -3.54 -9.63
CA SER A 48 10.98 -2.82 -10.13
C SER A 48 10.67 -1.97 -11.37
N ASP A 49 11.48 -0.93 -11.63
CA ASP A 49 11.30 -0.01 -12.75
C ASP A 49 11.28 -0.73 -14.12
N ASP A 50 12.02 -1.84 -14.26
CA ASP A 50 12.00 -2.67 -15.46
C ASP A 50 10.81 -3.65 -15.52
N GLY A 51 9.97 -3.66 -14.49
CA GLY A 51 8.78 -4.48 -14.38
C GLY A 51 9.02 -5.97 -14.13
N ARG A 52 10.28 -6.41 -13.93
CA ARG A 52 10.64 -7.84 -13.92
C ARG A 52 10.81 -8.45 -12.53
N MET A 53 10.84 -7.63 -11.50
CA MET A 53 10.93 -8.08 -10.10
C MET A 53 9.79 -7.50 -9.30
N ALA A 54 9.16 -8.31 -8.46
CA ALA A 54 8.29 -7.88 -7.38
C ALA A 54 9.04 -8.02 -6.06
N TYR A 55 8.88 -7.03 -5.17
CA TYR A 55 9.37 -7.10 -3.79
C TYR A 55 8.16 -7.14 -2.88
N LEU A 56 8.17 -8.10 -1.94
CA LEU A 56 7.05 -8.38 -1.03
C LEU A 56 7.53 -8.22 0.41
N ALA A 57 6.82 -7.45 1.20
CA ALA A 57 6.98 -7.41 2.66
C ALA A 57 6.05 -8.43 3.30
N ASP A 58 6.60 -9.30 4.14
CA ASP A 58 5.93 -10.37 4.87
C ASP A 58 6.07 -10.06 6.36
N SER A 59 5.04 -9.44 6.94
CA SER A 59 5.16 -8.67 8.18
C SER A 59 5.40 -9.54 9.40
N ALA A 60 4.52 -10.48 9.72
CA ALA A 60 4.62 -11.29 10.92
C ALA A 60 5.90 -12.15 10.98
N PRO A 61 6.36 -12.79 9.90
CA PRO A 61 7.65 -13.47 9.90
C PRO A 61 8.86 -12.53 9.90
N GLY A 62 8.69 -11.26 9.56
CA GLY A 62 9.77 -10.28 9.46
C GLY A 62 10.66 -10.49 8.24
N ASP A 63 10.08 -10.87 7.11
CA ASP A 63 10.83 -11.25 5.90
C ASP A 63 10.53 -10.29 4.72
N VAL A 64 11.49 -10.13 3.83
CA VAL A 64 11.31 -9.48 2.53
C VAL A 64 11.72 -10.45 1.44
N TYR A 65 10.91 -10.53 0.40
CA TYR A 65 11.17 -11.39 -0.76
C TYR A 65 11.40 -10.55 -2.01
N ALA A 66 12.29 -11.03 -2.89
CA ALA A 66 12.31 -10.64 -4.29
C ALA A 66 11.83 -11.81 -5.15
N VAL A 67 10.88 -11.53 -6.02
CA VAL A 67 10.20 -12.54 -6.85
C VAL A 67 10.30 -12.12 -8.30
N SER A 68 10.83 -13.01 -9.16
CA SER A 68 10.93 -12.74 -10.60
C SER A 68 9.55 -12.83 -11.28
N LEU A 69 9.29 -11.90 -12.19
CA LEU A 69 8.07 -11.84 -12.98
C LEU A 69 8.36 -12.21 -14.46
N PRO A 70 7.45 -12.90 -15.14
CA PRO A 70 6.15 -13.38 -14.65
C PRO A 70 6.20 -14.77 -13.98
N ASN A 71 7.39 -15.36 -13.79
CA ASN A 71 7.54 -16.77 -13.42
C ASN A 71 7.29 -17.06 -11.93
N LEU A 72 7.13 -16.03 -11.09
CA LEU A 72 6.91 -16.12 -9.65
C LEU A 72 7.98 -16.94 -8.91
N HIS A 73 9.22 -16.91 -9.42
CA HIS A 73 10.34 -17.57 -8.76
C HIS A 73 10.98 -16.65 -7.72
N VAL A 74 11.14 -17.13 -6.49
CA VAL A 74 11.82 -16.39 -5.41
C VAL A 74 13.31 -16.30 -5.72
N ALA A 75 13.79 -15.10 -6.06
CA ALA A 75 15.20 -14.85 -6.36
C ALA A 75 16.02 -14.77 -5.06
N TRP A 76 15.46 -14.11 -4.03
CA TRP A 76 16.04 -14.09 -2.69
C TRP A 76 14.95 -13.84 -1.63
N LYS A 77 15.27 -14.21 -0.41
CA LYS A 77 14.53 -13.94 0.81
C LYS A 77 15.50 -13.41 1.84
N GLN A 78 15.16 -12.30 2.50
CA GLN A 78 15.93 -11.67 3.55
C GLN A 78 15.09 -11.52 4.81
N HIS A 79 15.55 -12.10 5.92
CA HIS A 79 14.96 -11.82 7.23
C HIS A 79 15.47 -10.47 7.74
N VAL A 80 14.55 -9.54 8.01
CA VAL A 80 14.83 -8.17 8.47
C VAL A 80 14.30 -7.92 9.89
N GLY A 81 13.39 -8.76 10.37
CA GLY A 81 12.70 -8.58 11.65
C GLY A 81 11.77 -7.36 11.66
N GLY A 82 11.34 -6.93 12.84
CA GLY A 82 10.70 -5.63 13.08
C GLY A 82 9.41 -5.32 12.30
N ALA A 83 8.69 -6.34 11.82
CA ALA A 83 7.47 -6.22 11.05
C ALA A 83 7.62 -5.29 9.82
N PRO A 84 8.26 -5.73 8.71
CA PRO A 84 8.36 -4.93 7.50
C PRO A 84 6.96 -4.58 6.97
N PHE A 85 6.74 -3.29 6.66
CA PHE A 85 5.44 -2.78 6.26
C PHE A 85 5.50 -2.03 4.92
N GLY A 86 6.22 -0.92 4.83
CA GLY A 86 6.34 -0.12 3.62
C GLY A 86 7.55 -0.51 2.79
N LEU A 87 7.41 -0.48 1.48
CA LEU A 87 8.46 -0.71 0.50
C LEU A 87 8.59 0.47 -0.44
N LEU A 88 9.82 0.88 -0.77
CA LEU A 88 10.08 1.92 -1.76
C LEU A 88 11.38 1.63 -2.52
N LEU A 89 11.32 1.57 -3.85
CA LEU A 89 12.52 1.57 -4.69
C LEU A 89 12.94 3.00 -4.99
N ARG A 90 14.22 3.30 -4.75
CA ARG A 90 14.82 4.60 -5.09
C ARG A 90 16.23 4.40 -5.60
N GLY A 91 16.42 4.61 -6.91
CA GLY A 91 17.70 4.31 -7.55
C GLY A 91 18.10 2.84 -7.29
N PRO A 92 19.37 2.59 -6.88
CA PRO A 92 19.85 1.21 -6.65
C PRO A 92 19.54 0.69 -5.23
N ARG A 93 18.52 1.18 -4.56
CA ARG A 93 18.16 0.82 -3.17
C ARG A 93 16.70 0.43 -3.04
N LEU A 94 16.44 -0.60 -2.26
CA LEU A 94 15.13 -0.97 -1.75
C LEU A 94 15.05 -0.52 -0.28
N PHE A 95 14.17 0.44 0.00
CA PHE A 95 13.88 0.90 1.35
C PHE A 95 12.73 0.07 1.93
N VAL A 96 12.88 -0.33 3.20
CA VAL A 96 11.92 -1.16 3.93
C VAL A 96 11.66 -0.50 5.29
N SER A 97 10.44 -0.06 5.56
CA SER A 97 10.06 0.40 6.89
C SER A 97 9.80 -0.79 7.80
N LEU A 98 10.31 -0.73 9.04
CA LEU A 98 10.09 -1.73 10.06
C LEU A 98 9.14 -1.18 11.12
N PHE A 99 7.87 -1.54 11.04
CA PHE A 99 6.79 -0.97 11.85
C PHE A 99 7.08 -1.08 13.35
N ASP A 100 7.48 -2.27 13.82
CA ASP A 100 7.86 -2.51 15.21
C ASP A 100 9.34 -2.21 15.47
N GLY A 101 10.16 -2.14 14.42
CA GLY A 101 11.61 -1.98 14.52
C GLY A 101 12.10 -0.54 14.63
N ALA A 102 11.23 0.46 14.55
CA ALA A 102 11.57 1.89 14.60
C ALA A 102 12.72 2.28 13.66
N ALA A 103 12.76 1.69 12.48
CA ALA A 103 13.82 1.90 11.49
C ALA A 103 13.30 1.81 10.06
N VAL A 104 14.06 2.39 9.13
CA VAL A 104 13.96 2.13 7.70
C VAL A 104 15.29 1.53 7.26
N LEU A 105 15.24 0.34 6.69
CA LEU A 105 16.41 -0.34 6.15
C LEU A 105 16.64 0.00 4.68
N GLU A 106 17.90 0.00 4.26
CA GLU A 106 18.30 -0.02 2.86
C GLU A 106 18.79 -1.42 2.49
N LEU A 107 18.20 -2.03 1.50
CA LEU A 107 18.62 -3.31 0.93
C LEU A 107 19.13 -3.13 -0.50
N ASP A 108 20.07 -3.95 -0.91
CA ASP A 108 20.39 -4.13 -2.32
C ASP A 108 19.24 -4.92 -2.99
N PRO A 109 18.51 -4.33 -3.94
CA PRO A 109 17.37 -5.01 -4.57
C PRO A 109 17.73 -6.27 -5.35
N LYS A 110 19.02 -6.47 -5.71
CA LYS A 110 19.47 -7.66 -6.45
C LYS A 110 19.79 -8.84 -5.55
N SER A 111 20.24 -8.60 -4.33
CA SER A 111 20.73 -9.64 -3.42
C SER A 111 20.02 -9.71 -2.08
N GLY A 112 19.22 -8.69 -1.72
CA GLY A 112 18.60 -8.57 -0.40
C GLY A 112 19.58 -8.17 0.71
N VAL A 113 20.86 -7.97 0.42
CA VAL A 113 21.87 -7.61 1.43
C VAL A 113 21.56 -6.24 2.02
N MET A 114 21.59 -6.15 3.35
CA MET A 114 21.41 -4.89 4.06
C MET A 114 22.62 -3.96 3.81
N MET A 115 22.33 -2.75 3.34
CA MET A 115 23.31 -1.73 2.96
C MET A 115 23.37 -0.58 3.96
N GLY A 116 22.27 -0.34 4.70
CA GLY A 116 22.17 0.73 5.68
C GLY A 116 20.88 0.65 6.49
N ALA A 117 20.78 1.51 7.50
CA ALA A 117 19.59 1.65 8.31
C ALA A 117 19.48 3.10 8.82
N HIS A 118 18.25 3.62 8.82
CA HIS A 118 17.91 4.93 9.35
C HIS A 118 16.99 4.74 10.56
N GLN A 119 17.39 5.31 11.69
CA GLN A 119 16.54 5.30 12.87
C GLN A 119 15.42 6.33 12.70
N VAL A 120 14.19 5.88 12.91
CA VAL A 120 12.98 6.71 12.89
C VAL A 120 12.13 6.36 14.11
N PRO A 121 11.20 7.21 14.55
CA PRO A 121 10.26 6.84 15.61
C PRO A 121 9.49 5.57 15.28
N GLN A 122 9.06 4.87 16.31
CA GLN A 122 8.28 3.64 16.21
C GLN A 122 6.98 3.85 15.41
N GLY A 123 6.60 2.85 14.62
CA GLY A 123 5.45 2.88 13.74
C GLY A 123 5.70 3.51 12.37
N PRO A 124 6.92 3.39 11.77
CA PRO A 124 7.10 3.80 10.38
C PRO A 124 6.26 2.90 9.46
N ALA A 125 5.50 3.52 8.57
CA ALA A 125 4.57 2.84 7.68
C ALA A 125 4.92 3.08 6.19
N ALA A 126 3.96 3.48 5.36
CA ALA A 126 4.21 3.72 3.94
C ALA A 126 5.25 4.82 3.70
N MET A 127 5.89 4.78 2.54
CA MET A 127 6.92 5.72 2.13
C MET A 127 6.60 6.32 0.77
N THR A 128 7.02 7.56 0.58
CA THR A 128 6.96 8.26 -0.72
C THR A 128 8.18 9.15 -0.89
N VAL A 129 8.24 9.86 -2.01
CA VAL A 129 9.28 10.85 -2.31
C VAL A 129 8.63 12.22 -2.34
N ASP A 130 9.21 13.21 -1.66
CA ASP A 130 8.72 14.58 -1.73
C ASP A 130 9.11 15.30 -3.04
N ALA A 131 8.62 16.50 -3.25
CA ALA A 131 8.90 17.30 -4.44
C ALA A 131 10.40 17.64 -4.64
N SER A 132 11.22 17.57 -3.57
CA SER A 132 12.68 17.75 -3.64
C SER A 132 13.42 16.42 -3.83
N GLY A 133 12.73 15.30 -3.91
CA GLY A 133 13.30 13.98 -4.12
C GLY A 133 13.78 13.29 -2.84
N ARG A 134 13.43 13.79 -1.64
CA ARG A 134 13.78 13.15 -0.37
C ARG A 134 12.73 12.07 -0.04
N ILE A 135 13.19 10.99 0.60
CA ILE A 135 12.30 9.94 1.08
C ILE A 135 11.60 10.41 2.35
N VAL A 136 10.28 10.26 2.35
CA VAL A 136 9.41 10.64 3.45
C VAL A 136 8.62 9.40 3.89
N VAL A 137 8.59 9.15 5.19
CA VAL A 137 8.01 7.97 5.81
C VAL A 137 6.84 8.40 6.69
N ALA A 138 5.66 7.84 6.48
CA ALA A 138 4.53 8.02 7.37
C ALA A 138 4.83 7.42 8.74
N GLY A 139 4.34 8.08 9.79
CA GLY A 139 4.46 7.61 11.16
C GLY A 139 3.11 7.62 11.86
N THR A 140 2.78 6.53 12.52
CA THR A 140 1.50 6.37 13.24
C THR A 140 1.38 7.23 14.51
N ARG A 141 2.36 8.13 14.77
CA ARG A 141 2.39 9.01 15.94
C ARG A 141 2.18 10.49 15.61
N GLY A 142 1.58 10.80 14.45
CA GLY A 142 1.27 12.17 14.05
C GLY A 142 2.44 12.94 13.46
N GLN A 143 3.43 12.27 12.89
CA GLN A 143 4.53 12.89 12.17
C GLN A 143 4.90 12.10 10.91
N VAL A 144 5.54 12.76 9.97
CA VAL A 144 6.34 12.14 8.93
C VAL A 144 7.82 12.31 9.23
N ASN A 145 8.61 11.32 8.86
CA ASN A 145 10.07 11.32 9.02
C ASN A 145 10.69 11.51 7.63
N VAL A 146 11.55 12.50 7.49
CA VAL A 146 12.35 12.71 6.29
C VAL A 146 13.68 11.98 6.49
N ILE A 147 13.99 10.99 5.67
CA ILE A 147 15.25 10.25 5.76
C ILE A 147 16.42 11.24 5.58
N ASP A 148 17.39 11.16 6.49
CA ASP A 148 18.52 12.10 6.63
C ASP A 148 18.10 13.57 6.83
N GLY A 149 16.86 13.79 7.28
CA GLY A 149 16.28 15.09 7.59
C GLY A 149 15.70 15.16 8.99
N GLY A 150 14.65 15.93 9.15
CA GLY A 150 13.91 16.09 10.41
C GLY A 150 12.57 15.36 10.37
N GLN A 151 11.73 15.77 11.30
CA GLN A 151 10.34 15.36 11.38
C GLN A 151 9.45 16.55 11.04
N LEU A 152 8.31 16.25 10.43
CA LEU A 152 7.26 17.22 10.16
C LEU A 152 5.96 16.70 10.80
N PRO A 153 5.14 17.59 11.40
CA PRO A 153 3.82 17.20 11.89
C PRO A 153 2.94 16.70 10.74
N ALA A 154 2.11 15.72 11.03
CA ALA A 154 1.29 15.02 10.05
C ALA A 154 0.11 14.28 10.72
N GLY A 155 -0.69 13.55 9.95
CA GLY A 155 -1.73 12.67 10.47
C GLY A 155 -1.17 11.42 11.15
N HIS A 156 -2.00 10.81 12.03
CA HIS A 156 -1.73 9.54 12.69
C HIS A 156 -2.19 8.37 11.81
N GLY A 157 -1.34 7.88 10.91
CA GLY A 157 -1.79 6.84 10.01
C GLY A 157 -0.69 6.20 9.17
N PHE A 158 -1.13 5.35 8.26
CA PHE A 158 -0.28 4.47 7.47
C PHE A 158 0.03 5.05 6.09
N GLY A 159 -0.98 5.66 5.44
CA GLY A 159 -0.89 6.14 4.07
C GLY A 159 -0.19 7.48 3.93
N ILE A 160 0.62 7.61 2.90
CA ILE A 160 1.34 8.83 2.52
C ILE A 160 1.45 8.94 1.01
N ALA A 161 1.23 10.12 0.45
CA ALA A 161 1.46 10.36 -0.97
C ALA A 161 1.79 11.84 -1.26
N LEU A 162 2.44 12.07 -2.40
CA LEU A 162 2.69 13.41 -2.95
C LEU A 162 1.60 13.76 -3.95
N ALA A 163 0.93 14.91 -3.77
CA ALA A 163 0.03 15.50 -4.75
C ALA A 163 -0.06 17.02 -4.56
N GLY A 164 -0.24 17.78 -5.64
CA GLY A 164 -0.26 19.24 -5.60
C GLY A 164 1.04 19.84 -5.04
N GLY A 165 2.17 19.17 -5.24
CA GLY A 165 3.47 19.58 -4.71
C GLY A 165 3.61 19.43 -3.18
N ARG A 166 2.66 18.79 -2.49
CA ARG A 166 2.64 18.59 -1.04
C ARG A 166 2.57 17.11 -0.67
N ILE A 167 3.15 16.78 0.48
CA ILE A 167 2.95 15.48 1.12
C ILE A 167 1.61 15.50 1.87
N TRP A 168 0.82 14.49 1.63
CA TRP A 168 -0.44 14.22 2.32
C TRP A 168 -0.32 12.93 3.11
N THR A 169 -0.94 12.91 4.29
CA THR A 169 -1.00 11.75 5.17
C THR A 169 -2.44 11.43 5.54
N ALA A 170 -2.73 10.17 5.68
CA ALA A 170 -3.97 9.70 6.27
C ALA A 170 -3.91 9.90 7.80
N ASP A 171 -4.93 10.50 8.42
CA ASP A 171 -5.13 10.44 9.85
C ASP A 171 -6.26 9.45 10.15
N TYR A 172 -5.87 8.21 10.43
CA TYR A 172 -6.79 7.12 10.68
C TYR A 172 -7.60 7.34 11.98
N GLU A 173 -6.99 7.95 13.01
CA GLU A 173 -7.65 8.14 14.29
C GLU A 173 -8.75 9.23 14.24
N ARG A 174 -8.57 10.24 13.38
CA ARG A 174 -9.48 11.38 13.27
C ARG A 174 -10.37 11.37 12.04
N ALA A 175 -10.20 10.39 11.15
CA ALA A 175 -10.84 10.35 9.85
C ALA A 175 -10.57 11.63 9.03
N GLU A 176 -9.31 12.00 8.89
CA GLU A 176 -8.89 13.23 8.22
C GLU A 176 -7.78 12.96 7.18
N LEU A 177 -7.73 13.78 6.15
CA LEU A 177 -6.59 13.93 5.25
C LEU A 177 -5.77 15.15 5.69
N VAL A 178 -4.50 14.95 6.04
CA VAL A 178 -3.65 15.97 6.65
C VAL A 178 -2.45 16.29 5.76
N PRO A 179 -2.22 17.58 5.41
CA PRO A 179 -0.98 17.96 4.73
C PRO A 179 0.18 17.97 5.74
N ALA A 180 1.29 17.34 5.39
CA ALA A 180 2.48 17.31 6.26
C ALA A 180 3.18 18.67 6.31
N GLY A 181 3.72 19.01 7.48
CA GLY A 181 4.54 20.21 7.69
C GLY A 181 3.78 21.49 8.00
N ASP A 182 2.48 21.42 8.22
CA ASP A 182 1.66 22.57 8.55
C ASP A 182 1.01 22.38 9.94
N ASP A 183 1.70 22.87 10.98
CA ASP A 183 1.27 22.74 12.39
C ASP A 183 -0.07 23.41 12.71
N HIS A 184 -0.57 24.27 11.82
CA HIS A 184 -1.75 25.12 12.07
C HIS A 184 -2.93 24.75 11.17
N ARG A 185 -2.76 23.84 10.24
CA ARG A 185 -3.84 23.46 9.33
C ARG A 185 -4.64 22.29 9.90
N ALA A 186 -5.93 22.55 10.12
CA ALA A 186 -6.87 21.48 10.41
C ALA A 186 -6.85 20.45 9.26
N GLY A 187 -6.92 19.17 9.60
CA GLY A 187 -7.12 18.11 8.62
C GLY A 187 -8.43 18.31 7.85
N LEU A 188 -8.52 17.73 6.70
CA LEU A 188 -9.73 17.73 5.89
C LEU A 188 -10.54 16.50 6.27
N PRO A 189 -11.75 16.65 6.85
CA PRO A 189 -12.53 15.53 7.35
C PRO A 189 -13.01 14.63 6.20
N LEU A 190 -12.98 13.33 6.46
CA LEU A 190 -13.51 12.27 5.60
C LEU A 190 -14.66 11.55 6.32
N PRO A 191 -15.62 11.00 5.58
CA PRO A 191 -16.71 10.23 6.19
C PRO A 191 -16.30 8.86 6.71
N LEU A 192 -15.10 8.39 6.34
CA LEU A 192 -14.51 7.10 6.67
C LEU A 192 -13.05 7.29 7.08
N PHE A 193 -12.45 6.25 7.65
CA PHE A 193 -11.08 6.26 8.18
C PHE A 193 -10.07 6.02 7.06
N PRO A 194 -9.29 7.03 6.62
CA PRO A 194 -8.34 6.86 5.52
C PRO A 194 -7.19 5.95 5.94
N PHE A 195 -7.00 4.86 5.22
CA PHE A 195 -5.92 3.89 5.46
C PHE A 195 -4.77 4.09 4.48
N TRP A 196 -5.06 4.10 3.16
CA TRP A 196 -4.04 4.20 2.13
C TRP A 196 -4.22 5.42 1.25
N LEU A 197 -3.09 6.00 0.82
CA LEU A 197 -3.04 7.09 -0.14
C LEU A 197 -2.16 6.70 -1.34
N ALA A 198 -2.60 7.07 -2.54
CA ALA A 198 -1.82 6.90 -3.76
C ALA A 198 -1.93 8.13 -4.66
N PRO A 199 -0.92 8.41 -5.51
CA PRO A 199 -1.06 9.41 -6.56
C PRO A 199 -2.15 8.99 -7.55
N GLY A 200 -3.01 9.93 -7.92
CA GLY A 200 -4.03 9.77 -8.96
C GLY A 200 -3.68 10.54 -10.24
N ALA A 201 -4.52 10.42 -11.25
CA ALA A 201 -4.37 11.15 -12.50
C ALA A 201 -4.50 12.67 -12.28
N GLY A 202 -3.70 13.47 -13.01
CA GLY A 202 -3.79 14.93 -12.95
C GLY A 202 -3.39 15.54 -11.61
N ASP A 203 -2.42 14.93 -10.93
CA ASP A 203 -1.90 15.39 -9.62
C ASP A 203 -2.93 15.36 -8.49
N THR A 204 -3.94 14.48 -8.61
CA THR A 204 -4.91 14.19 -7.54
C THR A 204 -4.39 13.11 -6.59
N LEU A 205 -5.07 12.94 -5.46
CA LEU A 205 -4.90 11.79 -4.58
C LEU A 205 -6.02 10.78 -4.78
N LEU A 206 -5.67 9.51 -4.70
CA LEU A 206 -6.60 8.42 -4.45
C LEU A 206 -6.49 8.01 -2.97
N ILE A 207 -7.63 7.72 -2.37
CA ILE A 207 -7.74 7.40 -0.95
C ILE A 207 -8.54 6.11 -0.83
N ALA A 208 -7.98 5.08 -0.22
CA ALA A 208 -8.74 3.95 0.30
C ALA A 208 -9.03 4.22 1.78
N ALA A 209 -10.29 4.10 2.17
CA ALA A 209 -10.75 4.38 3.53
C ALA A 209 -11.66 3.25 4.01
N GLU A 210 -11.41 2.80 5.22
CA GLU A 210 -12.12 1.74 5.91
C GLU A 210 -13.30 2.28 6.72
N GLY A 211 -14.21 1.42 7.14
CA GLY A 211 -15.28 1.74 8.07
C GLY A 211 -14.78 1.86 9.51
N ALA A 212 -15.68 2.23 10.41
CA ALA A 212 -15.40 2.19 11.84
C ALA A 212 -15.31 0.74 12.35
N VAL A 213 -14.67 0.55 13.50
CA VAL A 213 -14.54 -0.77 14.13
C VAL A 213 -15.90 -1.45 14.35
N GLU A 214 -16.97 -0.65 14.55
CA GLU A 214 -18.34 -1.16 14.70
C GLU A 214 -19.03 -1.45 13.35
N ASP A 215 -18.48 -0.98 12.23
CA ASP A 215 -19.00 -1.19 10.87
C ASP A 215 -17.87 -1.48 9.89
N THR A 216 -17.27 -2.65 10.04
CA THR A 216 -16.19 -3.15 9.19
C THR A 216 -16.63 -3.44 7.75
N ASP A 217 -17.95 -3.49 7.51
CA ASP A 217 -18.54 -3.63 6.17
C ASP A 217 -18.56 -2.29 5.39
N ALA A 218 -18.39 -1.15 6.06
CA ALA A 218 -18.27 0.14 5.40
C ALA A 218 -16.88 0.33 4.82
N GLY A 219 -16.81 0.96 3.67
CA GLY A 219 -15.54 1.32 3.04
C GLY A 219 -15.76 2.24 1.87
N GLY A 220 -14.70 2.88 1.42
CA GLY A 220 -14.80 3.82 0.32
C GLY A 220 -13.48 4.11 -0.38
N VAL A 221 -13.60 4.42 -1.65
CA VAL A 221 -12.50 4.93 -2.47
C VAL A 221 -12.86 6.32 -2.93
N PHE A 222 -11.97 7.27 -2.66
CA PHE A 222 -12.16 8.68 -3.00
C PHE A 222 -11.04 9.17 -3.90
N SER A 223 -11.34 10.19 -4.71
CA SER A 223 -10.32 11.09 -5.26
C SER A 223 -10.40 12.43 -4.55
N PHE A 224 -9.25 13.05 -4.36
CA PHE A 224 -9.11 14.39 -3.80
C PHE A 224 -8.27 15.25 -4.74
N ASP A 225 -8.74 16.44 -5.04
CA ASP A 225 -8.01 17.44 -5.81
C ASP A 225 -7.40 18.47 -4.84
N PRO A 226 -6.06 18.51 -4.69
CA PRO A 226 -5.38 19.42 -3.77
C PRO A 226 -5.52 20.91 -4.15
N VAL A 227 -5.86 21.23 -5.40
CA VAL A 227 -5.99 22.60 -5.88
C VAL A 227 -7.36 23.17 -5.51
N SER A 228 -8.42 22.43 -5.82
CA SER A 228 -9.80 22.86 -5.52
C SER A 228 -10.26 22.49 -4.12
N GLY A 229 -9.61 21.53 -3.47
CA GLY A 229 -10.04 20.96 -2.19
C GLY A 229 -11.23 20.00 -2.31
N ALA A 230 -11.59 19.59 -3.52
CA ALA A 230 -12.78 18.79 -3.77
C ALA A 230 -12.51 17.30 -3.57
N PHE A 231 -13.45 16.62 -2.91
CA PHE A 231 -13.52 15.16 -2.81
C PHE A 231 -14.60 14.61 -3.76
N LYS A 232 -14.30 13.47 -4.38
CA LYS A 232 -15.27 12.71 -5.17
C LYS A 232 -15.23 11.24 -4.70
N ILE A 233 -16.40 10.68 -4.38
CA ILE A 233 -16.55 9.24 -4.13
C ILE A 233 -16.47 8.52 -5.46
N LEU A 234 -15.58 7.54 -5.56
CA LEU A 234 -15.38 6.72 -6.77
C LEU A 234 -16.08 5.38 -6.66
N ALA A 235 -16.05 4.75 -5.48
CA ALA A 235 -16.68 3.46 -5.18
C ALA A 235 -16.82 3.29 -3.66
N THR A 236 -17.63 2.30 -3.26
CA THR A 236 -17.86 1.94 -1.86
C THR A 236 -17.62 0.44 -1.62
N PRO A 237 -16.40 -0.07 -1.89
CA PRO A 237 -16.06 -1.44 -1.54
C PRO A 237 -15.98 -1.61 -0.02
N LYS A 238 -16.14 -2.84 0.45
CA LYS A 238 -15.89 -3.19 1.85
C LYS A 238 -14.40 -3.27 2.09
N ASP A 239 -13.96 -2.70 3.20
CA ASP A 239 -12.60 -2.82 3.72
C ASP A 239 -11.50 -2.74 2.64
N PRO A 240 -11.32 -1.58 1.99
CA PRO A 240 -10.33 -1.42 0.94
C PRO A 240 -8.96 -1.09 1.54
N ASP A 241 -7.99 -2.02 1.44
CA ASP A 241 -6.64 -1.84 1.98
C ASP A 241 -5.79 -0.92 1.13
N GLN A 242 -5.85 -1.04 -0.18
CA GLN A 242 -5.00 -0.27 -1.08
C GLN A 242 -5.71 0.18 -2.35
N VAL A 243 -5.31 1.33 -2.87
CA VAL A 243 -5.71 1.83 -4.18
C VAL A 243 -4.48 2.17 -5.02
N LEU A 244 -4.56 1.93 -6.32
CA LEU A 244 -3.49 2.16 -7.31
C LEU A 244 -4.07 2.77 -8.58
N GLN A 245 -3.39 3.77 -9.15
CA GLN A 245 -3.63 4.26 -10.52
C GLN A 245 -2.68 3.56 -11.49
N SER A 246 -3.21 2.96 -12.56
CA SER A 246 -2.41 2.43 -13.67
C SER A 246 -3.05 2.80 -15.01
N GLY A 247 -2.44 3.72 -15.72
CA GLY A 247 -3.04 4.33 -16.91
C GLY A 247 -4.40 4.96 -16.60
N SER A 248 -5.45 4.52 -17.29
CA SER A 248 -6.84 4.96 -17.04
C SER A 248 -7.56 4.14 -15.96
N LEU A 249 -6.93 3.07 -15.45
CA LEU A 249 -7.54 2.20 -14.45
C LEU A 249 -7.26 2.71 -13.03
N ILE A 250 -8.27 2.67 -12.19
CA ILE A 250 -8.13 2.73 -10.73
C ILE A 250 -8.38 1.31 -10.21
N VAL A 251 -7.41 0.76 -9.52
CA VAL A 251 -7.42 -0.62 -9.03
C VAL A 251 -7.43 -0.60 -7.52
N VAL A 252 -8.29 -1.38 -6.90
CA VAL A 252 -8.51 -1.39 -5.45
C VAL A 252 -8.37 -2.81 -4.92
N ALA A 253 -7.58 -2.99 -3.88
CA ALA A 253 -7.59 -4.18 -3.06
C ALA A 253 -8.83 -4.13 -2.17
N ALA A 254 -9.94 -4.69 -2.62
CA ALA A 254 -11.20 -4.74 -1.87
C ALA A 254 -11.20 -6.00 -1.00
N HIS A 255 -10.46 -5.93 0.12
CA HIS A 255 -10.20 -7.06 1.01
C HIS A 255 -11.50 -7.67 1.52
N GLY A 256 -12.36 -6.87 2.13
CA GLY A 256 -13.62 -7.33 2.69
C GLY A 256 -14.64 -7.84 1.67
N ASP A 257 -14.53 -7.44 0.40
CA ASP A 257 -15.33 -7.98 -0.71
C ASP A 257 -14.72 -9.24 -1.34
N GLY A 258 -13.47 -9.57 -0.99
CA GLY A 258 -12.78 -10.75 -1.48
C GLY A 258 -12.44 -10.70 -2.97
N HIS A 259 -12.08 -9.54 -3.50
CA HIS A 259 -11.70 -9.39 -4.90
C HIS A 259 -10.92 -8.09 -5.17
N VAL A 260 -10.28 -8.02 -6.32
CA VAL A 260 -9.73 -6.78 -6.84
C VAL A 260 -10.83 -6.03 -7.58
N LEU A 261 -11.19 -4.82 -7.12
CA LEU A 261 -12.13 -3.94 -7.80
C LEU A 261 -11.37 -3.06 -8.80
N VAL A 262 -11.86 -2.97 -10.03
CA VAL A 262 -11.27 -2.14 -11.08
C VAL A 262 -12.32 -1.16 -11.59
N LEU A 263 -11.95 0.12 -11.57
CA LEU A 263 -12.77 1.22 -12.06
C LEU A 263 -12.17 1.78 -13.34
N GLN A 264 -12.99 1.95 -14.37
CA GLN A 264 -12.63 2.56 -15.64
C GLN A 264 -13.86 3.23 -16.28
N ASP A 265 -13.75 4.51 -16.64
CA ASP A 265 -14.79 5.23 -17.38
C ASP A 265 -16.21 5.03 -16.79
N GLU A 266 -16.37 5.25 -15.48
CA GLU A 266 -17.62 5.07 -14.72
C GLU A 266 -18.15 3.61 -14.65
N ARG A 267 -17.37 2.65 -15.13
CA ARG A 267 -17.67 1.22 -15.01
C ARG A 267 -16.81 0.58 -13.94
N SER A 268 -17.36 -0.45 -13.31
CA SER A 268 -16.62 -1.27 -12.36
C SER A 268 -16.59 -2.72 -12.82
N SER A 269 -15.51 -3.41 -12.50
CA SER A 269 -15.36 -4.85 -12.70
C SER A 269 -14.63 -5.45 -11.50
N SER A 270 -14.87 -6.74 -11.25
CA SER A 270 -14.25 -7.48 -10.15
C SER A 270 -13.35 -8.56 -10.73
N TRP A 271 -12.07 -8.51 -10.38
CA TRP A 271 -11.03 -9.47 -10.79
C TRP A 271 -10.59 -10.31 -9.59
N ALA A 272 -9.97 -11.47 -9.83
CA ALA A 272 -9.45 -12.35 -8.78
C ALA A 272 -10.46 -12.63 -7.63
N ARG A 273 -11.70 -12.92 -7.98
CA ARG A 273 -12.76 -13.22 -6.99
C ARG A 273 -12.41 -14.44 -6.13
N GLY A 274 -12.67 -14.33 -4.83
CA GLY A 274 -12.35 -15.34 -3.83
C GLY A 274 -10.91 -15.27 -3.35
N THR A 275 -10.27 -14.09 -3.51
CA THR A 275 -8.98 -13.76 -2.87
C THR A 275 -9.21 -12.77 -1.73
N ALA A 276 -8.20 -12.59 -0.88
CA ALA A 276 -8.13 -11.52 0.10
C ALA A 276 -6.98 -10.58 -0.29
N PRO A 277 -7.21 -9.64 -1.23
CA PRO A 277 -6.16 -8.75 -1.71
C PRO A 277 -5.83 -7.68 -0.67
N VAL A 278 -4.56 -7.50 -0.34
CA VAL A 278 -4.08 -6.51 0.63
C VAL A 278 -3.18 -5.43 -0.02
N ALA A 279 -2.43 -5.79 -1.06
CA ALA A 279 -1.56 -4.83 -1.73
C ALA A 279 -1.48 -5.07 -3.24
N LEU A 280 -1.18 -3.99 -3.97
CA LEU A 280 -1.23 -3.93 -5.43
C LEU A 280 0.03 -3.27 -5.98
N ALA A 281 0.56 -3.81 -7.07
CA ALA A 281 1.56 -3.16 -7.90
C ALA A 281 1.32 -3.45 -9.38
N ALA A 282 1.68 -2.53 -10.26
CA ALA A 282 1.57 -2.72 -11.70
C ALA A 282 2.96 -2.88 -12.33
N SER A 283 3.07 -3.81 -13.26
CA SER A 283 4.20 -3.93 -14.18
C SER A 283 3.72 -3.54 -15.59
N ASP A 284 3.88 -2.28 -15.94
CA ASP A 284 3.50 -1.80 -17.28
C ASP A 284 4.32 -2.49 -18.37
N ALA A 285 5.59 -2.78 -18.12
CA ALA A 285 6.48 -3.46 -19.05
C ALA A 285 6.00 -4.87 -19.43
N LEU A 286 5.33 -5.57 -18.50
CA LEU A 286 4.79 -6.91 -18.72
C LEU A 286 3.26 -6.92 -18.89
N GLY A 287 2.59 -5.77 -18.74
CA GLY A 287 1.14 -5.68 -18.77
C GLY A 287 0.47 -6.48 -17.65
N LEU A 288 1.09 -6.50 -16.47
CA LEU A 288 0.65 -7.28 -15.31
C LEU A 288 0.22 -6.41 -14.14
N LEU A 289 -0.84 -6.82 -13.47
CA LEU A 289 -1.16 -6.43 -12.11
C LEU A 289 -0.64 -7.53 -11.16
N VAL A 290 0.16 -7.14 -10.20
CA VAL A 290 0.67 -8.00 -9.12
C VAL A 290 -0.15 -7.71 -7.88
N VAL A 291 -0.80 -8.74 -7.35
CA VAL A 291 -1.68 -8.66 -6.18
C VAL A 291 -1.07 -9.48 -5.06
N ALA A 292 -0.77 -8.86 -3.94
CA ALA A 292 -0.48 -9.57 -2.71
C ALA A 292 -1.81 -9.96 -2.04
N VAL A 293 -1.92 -11.20 -1.63
CA VAL A 293 -3.13 -11.75 -0.99
C VAL A 293 -2.77 -12.30 0.39
N ASN A 294 -3.64 -12.06 1.37
CA ASN A 294 -3.49 -12.52 2.74
C ASN A 294 -4.88 -12.84 3.34
N ALA A 295 -5.21 -14.11 3.46
CA ALA A 295 -6.48 -14.56 4.04
C ALA A 295 -6.47 -14.68 5.57
N HIS A 296 -5.38 -14.29 6.22
CA HIS A 296 -5.18 -14.39 7.67
C HIS A 296 -5.28 -13.03 8.38
N GLU A 297 -5.51 -11.96 7.64
CA GLU A 297 -5.64 -10.60 8.17
C GLU A 297 -7.04 -10.28 8.68
#